data_b7ee538c6fb70da6312925c11a05cea4
#
_entry.id   b7ee538c6fb70da6312925c11a05cea4
#
_cell.length_a   1.000
_cell.length_b   1.000
_cell.length_c   1.000
_cell.angle_alpha   90.00
_cell.angle_beta   90.00
_cell.angle_gamma   90.00
#
_symmetry.space_group_name_H-M   'P 1'
#
loop_
_entity.id
_entity.type
_entity.pdbx_description
1 polymer ?
#
loop_
_entity_poly.entity_id
_entity_poly.type
_entity_poly.pdbx_seq_one_letter_code
_entity_poly.pdbx_strand_id
1 'polypeptide(L)'
;MIDEKTADLLVERLIRRIEQANTSYLKSIGSSIKKIKNLTPTEAQQLVQILKYGGSYDEIVKKIAKYTSLNINDIDAIFSSYAKKDQMFYEKFYKYRNTTFVPFDQNIALKTQTMALSSIAKNEMYNFTRSNVLGYTINGKFYNLRDTYNQLLDEALLNVGQGKETFDSAMTNIMKQIGGSGLKTLNYESGRSVRLDSAVRMHLKGRLRELHNENQKIIGEEIDADGYEISVHENPAIDHEEAQGRQFSIAEYEKLQNGGLATDYKGKKITLDHDDKNGYRPISEMNCYHYIFSIVLGVSEPQYNDKQLQEIKDRNDKGFELDGKHYTMYEGTQLQRSLEREIRKQKDTQILAKESGNNQLVDETQKKITQLTTKYKELSKVSGLKSKIERSKVSGYRRANVAKMK
;
A
#
# COMPACT_ATOMS: atom_id res chain seq x y z
N MET A 1 -17.93 -6.54 -12.98
CA MET A 1 -17.32 -6.93 -11.69
C MET A 1 -16.26 -5.92 -11.32
N ILE A 2 -16.30 -5.39 -10.12
CA ILE A 2 -15.24 -4.51 -9.60
C ILE A 2 -14.15 -5.41 -9.05
N ASP A 3 -12.95 -5.27 -9.59
CA ASP A 3 -11.77 -6.05 -9.21
C ASP A 3 -10.70 -5.16 -8.53
N GLU A 4 -9.65 -5.78 -8.03
CA GLU A 4 -8.48 -5.10 -7.44
C GLU A 4 -7.92 -4.00 -8.38
N LYS A 5 -7.95 -4.23 -9.69
CA LYS A 5 -7.45 -3.29 -10.69
C LYS A 5 -8.25 -2.00 -10.74
N THR A 6 -9.57 -2.08 -10.61
CA THR A 6 -10.45 -0.90 -10.57
C THR A 6 -10.19 -0.09 -9.30
N ALA A 7 -10.08 -0.74 -8.14
CA ALA A 7 -9.72 -0.07 -6.89
C ALA A 7 -8.32 0.57 -6.97
N ASP A 8 -7.33 -0.11 -7.57
CA ASP A 8 -5.98 0.44 -7.79
C ASP A 8 -6.01 1.71 -8.65
N LEU A 9 -6.78 1.72 -9.75
CA LEU A 9 -6.87 2.88 -10.63
C LEU A 9 -7.49 4.11 -9.94
N LEU A 10 -8.52 3.90 -9.12
CA LEU A 10 -9.18 4.98 -8.40
C LEU A 10 -8.28 5.61 -7.32
N VAL A 11 -7.44 4.81 -6.66
CA VAL A 11 -6.56 5.28 -5.58
C VAL A 11 -5.24 5.84 -6.10
N GLU A 12 -4.81 5.46 -7.30
CA GLU A 12 -3.47 5.77 -7.86
C GLU A 12 -3.19 7.29 -7.93
N ARG A 13 -4.19 8.10 -8.25
CA ARG A 13 -4.06 9.56 -8.29
C ARG A 13 -3.65 10.15 -6.94
N LEU A 14 -4.25 9.65 -5.86
CA LEU A 14 -3.94 10.07 -4.50
C LEU A 14 -2.54 9.66 -4.10
N ILE A 15 -2.16 8.42 -4.42
CA ILE A 15 -0.82 7.89 -4.13
C ILE A 15 0.26 8.73 -4.83
N ARG A 16 0.07 9.10 -6.08
CA ARG A 16 1.03 9.95 -6.81
C ARG A 16 1.27 11.30 -6.14
N ARG A 17 0.23 11.91 -5.59
CA ARG A 17 0.38 13.19 -4.84
C ARG A 17 1.19 13.01 -3.56
N ILE A 18 0.99 11.90 -2.85
CA ILE A 18 1.79 11.55 -1.66
C ILE A 18 3.26 11.31 -2.03
N GLU A 19 3.51 10.61 -3.13
CA GLU A 19 4.86 10.42 -3.66
C GLU A 19 5.51 11.75 -4.05
N GLN A 20 4.75 12.70 -4.62
CA GLN A 20 5.23 14.04 -4.90
C GLN A 20 5.61 14.81 -3.63
N ALA A 21 4.82 14.67 -2.55
CA ALA A 21 5.15 15.24 -1.25
C ALA A 21 6.47 14.69 -0.71
N ASN A 22 6.64 13.35 -0.73
CA ASN A 22 7.89 12.70 -0.33
C ASN A 22 9.08 13.22 -1.16
N THR A 23 8.95 13.23 -2.49
CA THR A 23 10.00 13.71 -3.39
C THR A 23 10.37 15.18 -3.12
N SER A 24 9.39 16.03 -2.90
CA SER A 24 9.62 17.44 -2.57
C SER A 24 10.42 17.60 -1.28
N TYR A 25 10.10 16.78 -0.27
CA TYR A 25 10.85 16.75 0.99
C TYR A 25 12.29 16.27 0.79
N LEU A 26 12.49 15.14 0.08
CA LEU A 26 13.82 14.60 -0.21
C LEU A 26 14.70 15.63 -0.94
N LYS A 27 14.14 16.34 -1.92
CA LYS A 27 14.86 17.40 -2.63
C LYS A 27 15.23 18.57 -1.73
N SER A 28 14.34 18.98 -0.84
CA SER A 28 14.64 20.06 0.13
C SER A 28 15.80 19.68 1.05
N ILE A 29 15.84 18.44 1.55
CA ILE A 29 16.97 17.91 2.35
C ILE A 29 18.26 17.88 1.52
N GLY A 30 18.24 17.34 0.31
CA GLY A 30 19.40 17.26 -0.56
C GLY A 30 20.00 18.63 -0.87
N SER A 31 19.15 19.61 -1.19
CA SER A 31 19.56 21.01 -1.39
C SER A 31 20.20 21.61 -0.15
N SER A 32 19.68 21.33 1.04
CA SER A 32 20.25 21.80 2.30
C SER A 32 21.64 21.19 2.54
N ILE A 33 21.80 19.88 2.32
CA ILE A 33 23.09 19.18 2.41
C ILE A 33 24.12 19.80 1.44
N LYS A 34 23.70 20.09 0.19
CA LYS A 34 24.57 20.74 -0.81
C LYS A 34 25.06 22.11 -0.36
N LYS A 35 24.19 22.92 0.24
CA LYS A 35 24.56 24.24 0.78
C LYS A 35 25.58 24.10 1.90
N ILE A 36 25.36 23.19 2.84
CA ILE A 36 26.26 22.96 3.98
C ILE A 36 27.63 22.49 3.51
N LYS A 37 27.72 21.65 2.50
CA LYS A 37 28.99 21.14 1.95
C LYS A 37 29.92 22.26 1.45
N ASN A 38 29.37 23.37 1.01
CA ASN A 38 30.13 24.51 0.44
C ASN A 38 30.50 25.57 1.48
N LEU A 39 30.17 25.36 2.77
CA LEU A 39 30.44 26.29 3.85
C LEU A 39 31.64 25.84 4.69
N THR A 40 32.29 26.81 5.36
CA THR A 40 33.29 26.51 6.39
C THR A 40 32.63 25.77 7.58
N PRO A 41 33.38 25.00 8.41
CA PRO A 41 32.81 24.35 9.57
C PRO A 41 32.00 25.26 10.48
N THR A 42 32.44 26.51 10.70
CA THR A 42 31.73 27.49 11.52
C THR A 42 30.42 27.95 10.87
N GLU A 43 30.44 28.21 9.55
CA GLU A 43 29.24 28.59 8.79
C GLU A 43 28.27 27.42 8.69
N ALA A 44 28.76 26.18 8.58
CA ALA A 44 27.93 24.97 8.62
C ALA A 44 27.18 24.87 9.96
N GLN A 45 27.83 25.14 11.09
CA GLN A 45 27.19 25.18 12.41
C GLN A 45 26.11 26.25 12.50
N GLN A 46 26.38 27.47 12.00
CA GLN A 46 25.41 28.55 11.95
C GLN A 46 24.21 28.22 11.06
N LEU A 47 24.43 27.60 9.89
CA LEU A 47 23.37 27.20 9.00
C LEU A 47 22.51 26.10 9.63
N VAL A 48 23.10 25.16 10.35
CA VAL A 48 22.35 24.14 11.10
C VAL A 48 21.46 24.79 12.16
N GLN A 49 21.94 25.81 12.86
CA GLN A 49 21.11 26.59 13.79
C GLN A 49 19.95 27.30 13.05
N ILE A 50 20.22 27.90 11.90
CA ILE A 50 19.21 28.56 11.08
C ILE A 50 18.18 27.55 10.56
N LEU A 51 18.61 26.34 10.13
CA LEU A 51 17.72 25.26 9.69
C LEU A 51 16.91 24.65 10.85
N LYS A 52 17.48 24.59 12.06
CA LYS A 52 16.79 24.21 13.29
C LYS A 52 15.66 25.17 13.68
N TYR A 53 15.87 26.45 13.53
CA TYR A 53 15.01 27.52 14.08
C TYR A 53 14.24 28.29 12.99
N GLY A 54 14.52 28.09 11.71
CA GLY A 54 13.99 28.92 10.63
C GLY A 54 13.17 28.18 9.58
N GLY A 55 12.20 28.84 9.08
CA GLY A 55 11.32 28.75 7.89
C GLY A 55 11.26 27.52 6.97
N SER A 56 12.32 26.73 6.83
CA SER A 56 12.30 25.58 5.89
C SER A 56 11.41 24.43 6.36
N TYR A 57 11.30 24.20 7.68
CA TYR A 57 10.40 23.17 8.24
C TYR A 57 8.93 23.52 7.99
N ASP A 58 8.53 24.76 8.30
CA ASP A 58 7.14 25.20 8.11
C ASP A 58 6.73 25.21 6.63
N GLU A 59 7.65 25.56 5.72
CA GLU A 59 7.40 25.45 4.28
C GLU A 59 7.23 24.00 3.82
N ILE A 60 8.03 23.08 4.35
CA ILE A 60 7.93 21.64 4.05
C ILE A 60 6.60 21.10 4.56
N VAL A 61 6.22 21.39 5.81
CA VAL A 61 4.94 20.99 6.41
C VAL A 61 3.77 21.56 5.60
N LYS A 62 3.83 22.86 5.21
CA LYS A 62 2.81 23.48 4.36
C LYS A 62 2.70 22.81 3.00
N LYS A 63 3.82 22.42 2.36
CA LYS A 63 3.82 21.68 1.09
C LYS A 63 3.20 20.29 1.25
N ILE A 64 3.58 19.55 2.29
CA ILE A 64 2.98 18.23 2.58
C ILE A 64 1.47 18.39 2.81
N ALA A 65 1.06 19.32 3.66
CA ALA A 65 -0.34 19.60 3.93
C ALA A 65 -1.11 19.97 2.65
N LYS A 66 -0.52 20.79 1.78
CA LYS A 66 -1.11 21.13 0.47
C LYS A 66 -1.31 19.90 -0.42
N TYR A 67 -0.33 19.01 -0.51
CA TYR A 67 -0.46 17.79 -1.32
C TYR A 67 -1.47 16.80 -0.73
N THR A 68 -1.61 16.76 0.58
CA THR A 68 -2.52 15.84 1.29
C THR A 68 -3.96 16.37 1.38
N SER A 69 -4.15 17.68 1.59
CA SER A 69 -5.49 18.31 1.64
C SER A 69 -6.26 18.19 0.31
N LEU A 70 -5.56 18.29 -0.82
CA LEU A 70 -6.15 18.06 -2.14
C LEU A 70 -6.68 16.62 -2.33
N ASN A 71 -6.18 15.67 -1.54
CA ASN A 71 -6.57 14.27 -1.61
C ASN A 71 -7.89 13.98 -0.88
N ILE A 72 -8.16 14.70 0.19
CA ILE A 72 -9.35 14.49 1.02
C ILE A 72 -10.62 14.80 0.22
N ASN A 73 -10.60 15.84 -0.61
CA ASN A 73 -11.75 16.22 -1.44
C ASN A 73 -12.08 15.24 -2.58
N ASP A 74 -11.08 14.46 -3.03
CA ASP A 74 -11.27 13.46 -4.09
C ASP A 74 -11.88 12.14 -3.56
N ILE A 75 -11.85 11.88 -2.24
CA ILE A 75 -12.30 10.61 -1.65
C ILE A 75 -13.79 10.39 -1.89
N ASP A 76 -14.63 11.41 -1.70
CA ASP A 76 -16.09 11.31 -1.94
C ASP A 76 -16.39 10.89 -3.38
N ALA A 77 -15.70 11.49 -4.35
CA ALA A 77 -15.86 11.15 -5.75
C ALA A 77 -15.41 9.72 -6.08
N ILE A 78 -14.32 9.27 -5.46
CA ILE A 78 -13.83 7.89 -5.60
C ILE A 78 -14.86 6.89 -5.06
N PHE A 79 -15.36 7.11 -3.84
CA PHE A 79 -16.33 6.23 -3.19
C PHE A 79 -17.65 6.19 -3.95
N SER A 80 -18.17 7.34 -4.35
CA SER A 80 -19.40 7.41 -5.16
C SER A 80 -19.26 6.75 -6.52
N SER A 81 -18.12 6.94 -7.20
CA SER A 81 -17.85 6.28 -8.48
C SER A 81 -17.74 4.76 -8.33
N TYR A 82 -17.15 4.31 -7.22
CA TYR A 82 -17.03 2.88 -6.91
C TYR A 82 -18.42 2.26 -6.65
N ALA A 83 -19.22 2.86 -5.76
CA ALA A 83 -20.55 2.38 -5.42
C ALA A 83 -21.51 2.33 -6.63
N LYS A 84 -21.47 3.34 -7.51
CA LYS A 84 -22.25 3.32 -8.76
C LYS A 84 -21.90 2.14 -9.65
N LYS A 85 -20.60 1.88 -9.85
CA LYS A 85 -20.15 0.75 -10.68
C LYS A 85 -20.52 -0.61 -10.07
N ASP A 86 -20.43 -0.69 -8.75
CA ASP A 86 -20.81 -1.89 -7.99
C ASP A 86 -22.28 -2.21 -8.17
N GLN A 87 -23.15 -1.23 -7.96
CA GLN A 87 -24.60 -1.39 -8.16
C GLN A 87 -24.97 -1.73 -9.62
N MET A 88 -24.35 -1.05 -10.60
CA MET A 88 -24.64 -1.29 -12.02
C MET A 88 -24.36 -2.75 -12.44
N PHE A 89 -23.41 -3.43 -11.78
CA PHE A 89 -23.16 -4.84 -12.03
C PHE A 89 -24.40 -5.70 -11.75
N TYR A 90 -25.22 -5.31 -10.76
CA TYR A 90 -26.42 -6.03 -10.35
C TYR A 90 -27.70 -5.64 -11.12
N GLU A 91 -27.68 -4.67 -12.02
CA GLU A 91 -28.89 -4.22 -12.75
C GLU A 91 -29.67 -5.37 -13.40
N LYS A 92 -28.97 -6.36 -13.96
CA LYS A 92 -29.58 -7.54 -14.58
C LYS A 92 -30.26 -8.46 -13.55
N PHE A 93 -29.74 -8.55 -12.35
CA PHE A 93 -30.30 -9.35 -11.26
C PHE A 93 -31.63 -8.78 -10.79
N TYR A 94 -31.76 -7.45 -10.67
CA TYR A 94 -33.04 -6.80 -10.36
C TYR A 94 -34.13 -7.17 -11.37
N LYS A 95 -33.78 -7.14 -12.65
CA LYS A 95 -34.71 -7.55 -13.72
C LYS A 95 -35.10 -9.02 -13.61
N TYR A 96 -34.14 -9.90 -13.36
CA TYR A 96 -34.37 -11.33 -13.18
C TYR A 96 -35.29 -11.60 -11.99
N ARG A 97 -35.10 -10.91 -10.88
CA ARG A 97 -35.91 -11.04 -9.66
C ARG A 97 -37.22 -10.28 -9.72
N ASN A 98 -37.49 -9.57 -10.81
CA ASN A 98 -38.68 -8.72 -10.98
C ASN A 98 -38.82 -7.67 -9.86
N THR A 99 -37.66 -7.16 -9.36
CA THR A 99 -37.60 -6.08 -8.37
C THR A 99 -37.20 -4.76 -9.03
N THR A 100 -37.49 -3.64 -8.37
CA THR A 100 -37.24 -2.32 -8.93
C THR A 100 -35.77 -1.93 -8.72
N PHE A 101 -35.03 -1.70 -9.80
CA PHE A 101 -33.70 -1.10 -9.76
C PHE A 101 -33.81 0.40 -9.50
N VAL A 102 -33.40 0.85 -8.31
CA VAL A 102 -33.31 2.28 -7.95
C VAL A 102 -31.88 2.72 -8.17
N PRO A 103 -31.57 3.60 -9.16
CA PRO A 103 -30.22 4.05 -9.44
C PRO A 103 -29.53 4.66 -8.20
N PHE A 104 -28.23 4.54 -8.08
CA PHE A 104 -27.42 5.00 -6.93
C PHE A 104 -27.77 6.42 -6.48
N ASP A 105 -27.94 7.35 -7.43
CA ASP A 105 -28.22 8.75 -7.11
C ASP A 105 -29.60 8.94 -6.43
N GLN A 106 -30.50 7.97 -6.54
CA GLN A 106 -31.83 7.95 -5.91
C GLN A 106 -31.92 6.92 -4.77
N ASN A 107 -30.97 6.00 -4.66
CA ASN A 107 -30.94 4.97 -3.61
C ASN A 107 -30.36 5.57 -2.32
N ILE A 108 -31.25 5.87 -1.37
CA ILE A 108 -30.90 6.54 -0.11
C ILE A 108 -29.98 5.64 0.73
N ALA A 109 -30.23 4.33 0.79
CA ALA A 109 -29.45 3.39 1.60
C ALA A 109 -27.99 3.32 1.12
N LEU A 110 -27.76 3.07 -0.17
CA LEU A 110 -26.45 3.02 -0.78
C LEU A 110 -25.69 4.34 -0.65
N LYS A 111 -26.37 5.47 -0.84
CA LYS A 111 -25.75 6.80 -0.68
C LYS A 111 -25.34 7.07 0.76
N THR A 112 -26.21 6.78 1.71
CA THR A 112 -25.91 7.00 3.13
C THR A 112 -24.71 6.16 3.57
N GLN A 113 -24.67 4.89 3.20
CA GLN A 113 -23.54 4.00 3.48
C GLN A 113 -22.24 4.48 2.82
N THR A 114 -22.32 4.88 1.56
CA THR A 114 -21.18 5.42 0.82
C THR A 114 -20.62 6.68 1.48
N MET A 115 -21.47 7.61 1.90
CA MET A 115 -21.07 8.84 2.58
C MET A 115 -20.45 8.56 3.96
N ALA A 116 -20.99 7.60 4.73
CA ALA A 116 -20.46 7.21 6.03
C ALA A 116 -19.02 6.66 5.89
N LEU A 117 -18.79 5.70 5.01
CA LEU A 117 -17.47 5.11 4.79
C LEU A 117 -16.48 6.09 4.15
N SER A 118 -16.93 6.96 3.26
CA SER A 118 -16.12 8.04 2.72
C SER A 118 -15.66 9.00 3.82
N SER A 119 -16.54 9.36 4.76
CA SER A 119 -16.21 10.19 5.91
C SER A 119 -15.16 9.56 6.81
N ILE A 120 -15.27 8.25 7.08
CA ILE A 120 -14.26 7.50 7.85
C ILE A 120 -12.92 7.53 7.12
N ALA A 121 -12.90 7.25 5.81
CA ALA A 121 -11.69 7.28 5.02
C ALA A 121 -11.02 8.66 5.00
N LYS A 122 -11.81 9.75 4.94
CA LYS A 122 -11.29 11.13 5.05
C LYS A 122 -10.64 11.40 6.39
N ASN A 123 -11.27 10.96 7.49
CA ASN A 123 -10.72 11.14 8.83
C ASN A 123 -9.40 10.35 9.03
N GLU A 124 -9.33 9.14 8.52
CA GLU A 124 -8.08 8.35 8.52
C GLU A 124 -6.97 9.04 7.72
N MET A 125 -7.29 9.54 6.51
CA MET A 125 -6.33 10.30 5.71
C MET A 125 -5.83 11.54 6.44
N TYR A 126 -6.72 12.28 7.11
CA TYR A 126 -6.34 13.42 7.93
C TYR A 126 -5.40 13.00 9.06
N ASN A 127 -5.69 11.88 9.75
CA ASN A 127 -4.84 11.39 10.83
C ASN A 127 -3.45 10.96 10.33
N PHE A 128 -3.34 10.29 9.18
CA PHE A 128 -2.05 9.89 8.60
C PHE A 128 -1.17 11.05 8.14
N THR A 129 -1.76 12.22 7.92
CA THR A 129 -1.06 13.37 7.35
C THR A 129 -0.77 14.48 8.35
N ARG A 130 -1.10 14.27 9.63
CA ARG A 130 -0.73 15.20 10.70
C ARG A 130 0.79 15.29 10.85
N SER A 131 1.30 16.48 11.09
CA SER A 131 2.74 16.74 11.18
C SER A 131 3.46 15.94 12.27
N ASN A 132 2.76 15.62 13.36
CA ASN A 132 3.32 14.85 14.48
C ASN A 132 3.44 13.34 14.21
N VAL A 133 2.68 12.79 13.27
CA VAL A 133 2.75 11.36 12.88
C VAL A 133 3.63 11.11 11.64
N LEU A 134 3.98 12.16 10.90
CA LEU A 134 4.85 12.06 9.72
C LEU A 134 6.32 12.12 10.14
N GLY A 135 7.15 11.24 9.56
CA GLY A 135 8.56 11.20 9.87
C GLY A 135 9.34 10.13 9.14
N TYR A 136 10.48 9.76 9.71
CA TYR A 136 11.40 8.76 9.18
C TYR A 136 11.81 7.78 10.27
N THR A 137 12.11 6.54 9.88
CA THR A 137 12.71 5.56 10.78
C THR A 137 14.21 5.50 10.53
N ILE A 138 14.99 5.77 11.57
CA ILE A 138 16.45 5.85 11.54
C ILE A 138 16.96 4.93 12.64
N ASN A 139 17.86 4.01 12.28
CA ASN A 139 18.38 3.01 13.22
C ASN A 139 17.27 2.27 14.01
N GLY A 140 16.14 1.97 13.34
CA GLY A 140 15.01 1.26 13.93
C GLY A 140 14.04 2.13 14.76
N LYS A 141 14.38 3.40 15.04
CA LYS A 141 13.54 4.32 15.81
C LYS A 141 12.84 5.34 14.90
N PHE A 142 11.56 5.58 15.13
CA PHE A 142 10.79 6.59 14.42
C PHE A 142 11.04 7.97 15.03
N TYR A 143 11.28 8.92 14.13
CA TYR A 143 11.38 10.34 14.45
C TYR A 143 10.41 11.13 13.59
N ASN A 144 9.65 12.06 14.18
CA ASN A 144 8.81 12.96 13.40
C ASN A 144 9.67 13.87 12.51
N LEU A 145 9.05 14.58 11.56
CA LEU A 145 9.78 15.40 10.59
C LEU A 145 10.73 16.43 11.22
N ARG A 146 10.32 17.05 12.33
CA ARG A 146 11.12 18.05 13.05
C ARG A 146 12.33 17.39 13.73
N ASP A 147 12.09 16.30 14.45
CA ASP A 147 13.14 15.62 15.22
C ASP A 147 14.13 14.88 14.30
N THR A 148 13.66 14.38 13.15
CA THR A 148 14.55 13.78 12.14
C THR A 148 15.64 14.77 11.71
N TYR A 149 15.25 16.00 11.43
CA TYR A 149 16.20 17.04 11.00
C TYR A 149 17.21 17.37 12.11
N ASN A 150 16.72 17.58 13.33
CA ASN A 150 17.54 17.98 14.45
C ASN A 150 18.55 16.90 14.84
N GLN A 151 18.08 15.65 14.99
CA GLN A 151 18.93 14.58 15.50
C GLN A 151 19.97 14.09 14.49
N LEU A 152 19.58 13.93 13.22
CA LEU A 152 20.53 13.46 12.20
C LEU A 152 21.68 14.42 11.97
N LEU A 153 21.37 15.74 11.94
CA LEU A 153 22.39 16.74 11.73
C LEU A 153 23.26 16.92 12.97
N ASP A 154 22.68 16.86 14.18
CA ASP A 154 23.44 16.95 15.43
C ASP A 154 24.38 15.77 15.60
N GLU A 155 23.91 14.53 15.35
CA GLU A 155 24.73 13.32 15.43
C GLU A 155 25.87 13.36 14.40
N ALA A 156 25.57 13.77 13.16
CA ALA A 156 26.58 13.90 12.13
C ALA A 156 27.64 14.97 12.47
N LEU A 157 27.21 16.15 12.94
CA LEU A 157 28.13 17.20 13.33
C LEU A 157 28.96 16.81 14.54
N LEU A 158 28.38 16.10 15.52
CA LEU A 158 29.11 15.58 16.67
C LEU A 158 30.18 14.57 16.23
N ASN A 159 29.83 13.63 15.37
CA ASN A 159 30.77 12.62 14.87
C ASN A 159 31.91 13.24 14.06
N VAL A 160 31.59 14.21 13.19
CA VAL A 160 32.61 14.97 12.43
C VAL A 160 33.48 15.83 13.36
N GLY A 161 32.88 16.52 14.31
CA GLY A 161 33.60 17.36 15.29
C GLY A 161 34.52 16.53 16.23
N GLN A 162 34.17 15.29 16.51
CA GLN A 162 35.00 14.33 17.25
C GLN A 162 36.03 13.59 16.39
N GLY A 163 36.09 13.86 15.09
CA GLY A 163 36.98 13.16 14.15
C GLY A 163 36.67 11.69 13.90
N LYS A 164 35.48 11.23 14.27
CA LYS A 164 35.07 9.85 14.09
C LYS A 164 34.76 9.50 12.61
N GLU A 165 34.28 10.47 11.86
CA GLU A 165 34.02 10.32 10.42
C GLU A 165 34.19 11.66 9.67
N THR A 166 34.37 11.58 8.35
CA THR A 166 34.43 12.75 7.50
C THR A 166 33.03 13.33 7.26
N PHE A 167 32.94 14.63 6.98
CA PHE A 167 31.66 15.27 6.64
C PHE A 167 30.93 14.57 5.48
N ASP A 168 31.65 14.20 4.41
CA ASP A 168 31.06 13.51 3.25
C ASP A 168 30.54 12.13 3.61
N SER A 169 31.21 11.40 4.51
CA SER A 169 30.74 10.11 5.03
C SER A 169 29.47 10.29 5.86
N ALA A 170 29.45 11.23 6.80
CA ALA A 170 28.31 11.53 7.64
C ALA A 170 27.08 11.91 6.81
N MET A 171 27.23 12.80 5.83
CA MET A 171 26.15 13.20 4.94
C MET A 171 25.66 12.04 4.05
N THR A 172 26.57 11.19 3.57
CA THR A 172 26.22 9.99 2.80
C THR A 172 25.40 9.02 3.66
N ASN A 173 25.77 8.80 4.91
CA ASN A 173 25.05 7.97 5.85
C ASN A 173 23.63 8.50 6.13
N ILE A 174 23.49 9.80 6.36
CA ILE A 174 22.18 10.47 6.50
C ILE A 174 21.30 10.23 5.28
N MET A 175 21.85 10.44 4.07
CA MET A 175 21.09 10.24 2.83
C MET A 175 20.64 8.78 2.65
N LYS A 176 21.49 7.82 2.99
CA LYS A 176 21.14 6.39 2.97
C LYS A 176 20.02 6.04 3.96
N GLN A 177 20.07 6.63 5.16
CA GLN A 177 19.05 6.38 6.20
C GLN A 177 17.69 7.00 5.82
N ILE A 178 17.66 8.28 5.43
CA ILE A 178 16.41 8.97 5.04
C ILE A 178 15.80 8.33 3.79
N GLY A 179 16.60 8.13 2.75
CA GLY A 179 16.13 7.49 1.51
C GLY A 179 15.71 6.04 1.74
N GLY A 180 16.45 5.30 2.55
CA GLY A 180 16.12 3.92 2.93
C GLY A 180 14.82 3.80 3.75
N SER A 181 14.48 4.81 4.54
CA SER A 181 13.20 4.88 5.26
C SER A 181 12.04 5.25 4.32
N GLY A 182 12.17 6.31 3.54
CA GLY A 182 11.08 7.03 2.91
C GLY A 182 10.15 7.70 3.94
N LEU A 183 9.32 8.63 3.50
CA LEU A 183 8.34 9.29 4.37
C LEU A 183 7.35 8.27 4.94
N LYS A 184 7.25 8.20 6.26
CA LYS A 184 6.39 7.28 7.00
C LYS A 184 5.32 8.00 7.78
N THR A 185 4.28 7.28 8.13
CA THR A 185 3.30 7.64 9.16
C THR A 185 3.42 6.66 10.34
N LEU A 186 3.26 7.18 11.55
CA LEU A 186 3.28 6.40 12.79
C LEU A 186 1.86 6.07 13.22
N ASN A 187 1.59 4.80 13.48
CA ASN A 187 0.39 4.38 14.21
C ASN A 187 0.71 4.39 15.71
N TYR A 188 0.05 5.25 16.47
CA TYR A 188 0.31 5.40 17.89
C TYR A 188 -0.14 4.20 18.73
N GLU A 189 -1.18 3.50 18.33
CA GLU A 189 -1.70 2.33 19.04
C GLU A 189 -0.73 1.16 18.98
N SER A 190 -0.24 0.86 17.78
CA SER A 190 0.68 -0.28 17.55
C SER A 190 2.16 0.10 17.63
N GLY A 191 2.51 1.39 17.68
CA GLY A 191 3.88 1.88 17.56
C GLY A 191 4.54 1.62 16.20
N ARG A 192 3.81 1.03 15.26
CA ARG A 192 4.32 0.65 13.94
C ARG A 192 4.38 1.84 13.00
N SER A 193 5.52 2.04 12.37
CA SER A 193 5.68 3.03 11.30
C SER A 193 5.66 2.38 9.92
N VAL A 194 4.86 2.95 9.00
CA VAL A 194 4.67 2.44 7.63
C VAL A 194 4.91 3.59 6.65
N ARG A 195 5.42 3.30 5.45
CA ARG A 195 5.51 4.33 4.40
C ARG A 195 4.13 4.93 4.14
N LEU A 196 4.07 6.25 4.07
CA LEU A 196 2.80 6.98 3.93
C LEU A 196 2.01 6.57 2.67
N ASP A 197 2.69 6.41 1.53
CA ASP A 197 2.08 5.94 0.29
C ASP A 197 1.47 4.52 0.44
N SER A 198 2.14 3.65 1.18
CA SER A 198 1.67 2.29 1.44
C SER A 198 0.51 2.26 2.44
N ALA A 199 0.59 3.08 3.51
CA ALA A 199 -0.48 3.22 4.49
C ALA A 199 -1.77 3.70 3.81
N VAL A 200 -1.69 4.78 3.04
CA VAL A 200 -2.83 5.34 2.32
C VAL A 200 -3.42 4.34 1.32
N ARG A 201 -2.58 3.67 0.54
CA ARG A 201 -3.05 2.61 -0.39
C ARG A 201 -3.79 1.51 0.35
N MET A 202 -3.24 1.03 1.44
CA MET A 202 -3.82 -0.05 2.25
C MET A 202 -5.17 0.35 2.82
N HIS A 203 -5.26 1.52 3.43
CA HIS A 203 -6.50 1.99 4.06
C HIS A 203 -7.59 2.31 3.04
N LEU A 204 -7.29 3.06 1.98
CA LEU A 204 -8.29 3.37 0.96
C LEU A 204 -8.82 2.11 0.27
N LYS A 205 -7.96 1.15 -0.06
CA LYS A 205 -8.38 -0.13 -0.64
C LYS A 205 -9.20 -0.97 0.36
N GLY A 206 -8.83 -0.93 1.63
CA GLY A 206 -9.60 -1.57 2.70
C GLY A 206 -11.00 -0.99 2.80
N ARG A 207 -11.12 0.35 2.84
CA ARG A 207 -12.42 1.03 2.92
C ARG A 207 -13.28 0.87 1.66
N LEU A 208 -12.68 0.82 0.48
CA LEU A 208 -13.44 0.50 -0.75
C LEU A 208 -13.97 -0.92 -0.75
N ARG A 209 -13.25 -1.87 -0.16
CA ARG A 209 -13.70 -3.26 -0.02
C ARG A 209 -14.83 -3.36 1.01
N GLU A 210 -14.70 -2.67 2.14
CA GLU A 210 -15.77 -2.56 3.12
C GLU A 210 -17.04 -1.94 2.50
N LEU A 211 -16.90 -0.88 1.71
CA LEU A 211 -18.00 -0.29 0.94
C LEU A 211 -18.65 -1.33 0.02
N HIS A 212 -17.85 -2.10 -0.72
CA HIS A 212 -18.39 -3.17 -1.56
C HIS A 212 -19.22 -4.16 -0.74
N ASN A 213 -18.66 -4.67 0.37
CA ASN A 213 -19.33 -5.67 1.18
C ASN A 213 -20.64 -5.14 1.81
N GLU A 214 -20.64 -3.90 2.27
CA GLU A 214 -21.87 -3.29 2.79
C GLU A 214 -22.90 -3.05 1.66
N ASN A 215 -22.45 -2.63 0.47
CA ASN A 215 -23.32 -2.52 -0.69
C ASN A 215 -23.91 -3.90 -1.08
N GLN A 216 -23.12 -4.98 -0.97
CA GLN A 216 -23.61 -6.33 -1.25
C GLN A 216 -24.75 -6.74 -0.30
N LYS A 217 -24.67 -6.38 0.97
CA LYS A 217 -25.77 -6.63 1.92
C LYS A 217 -27.03 -5.88 1.51
N ILE A 218 -26.92 -4.58 1.24
CA ILE A 218 -28.07 -3.75 0.83
C ILE A 218 -28.68 -4.27 -0.49
N ILE A 219 -27.86 -4.52 -1.50
CA ILE A 219 -28.31 -5.04 -2.79
C ILE A 219 -28.91 -6.45 -2.61
N GLY A 220 -28.29 -7.27 -1.76
CA GLY A 220 -28.79 -8.62 -1.44
C GLY A 220 -30.19 -8.60 -0.87
N GLU A 221 -30.48 -7.71 0.07
CA GLU A 221 -31.83 -7.50 0.62
C GLU A 221 -32.83 -7.07 -0.46
N GLU A 222 -32.44 -6.14 -1.37
CA GLU A 222 -33.30 -5.63 -2.44
C GLU A 222 -33.63 -6.71 -3.52
N ILE A 223 -32.80 -7.74 -3.68
CA ILE A 223 -33.01 -8.83 -4.65
C ILE A 223 -33.39 -10.17 -4.01
N ASP A 224 -33.69 -10.19 -2.70
CA ASP A 224 -33.98 -11.41 -1.91
C ASP A 224 -32.86 -12.46 -2.04
N ALA A 225 -31.61 -12.04 -1.93
CA ALA A 225 -30.47 -12.95 -1.87
C ALA A 225 -30.44 -13.71 -0.53
N ASP A 226 -30.07 -14.98 -0.55
CA ASP A 226 -30.01 -15.87 0.60
C ASP A 226 -28.61 -16.41 0.89
N GLY A 227 -27.61 -15.97 0.09
CA GLY A 227 -26.23 -16.40 0.23
C GLY A 227 -25.21 -15.41 -0.32
N TYR A 228 -23.95 -15.74 -0.07
CA TYR A 228 -22.78 -15.05 -0.61
C TYR A 228 -21.84 -16.01 -1.32
N GLU A 229 -21.24 -15.54 -2.42
CA GLU A 229 -20.09 -16.16 -3.05
C GLU A 229 -18.83 -15.36 -2.74
N ILE A 230 -17.77 -16.04 -2.31
CA ILE A 230 -16.47 -15.41 -2.04
C ILE A 230 -15.67 -15.36 -3.36
N SER A 231 -15.14 -14.20 -3.71
CA SER A 231 -14.33 -14.06 -4.93
C SER A 231 -13.08 -14.93 -4.92
N VAL A 232 -12.52 -15.20 -6.10
CA VAL A 232 -11.25 -15.91 -6.28
C VAL A 232 -10.16 -14.94 -6.66
N HIS A 233 -8.97 -15.13 -6.12
CA HIS A 233 -7.74 -14.54 -6.65
C HIS A 233 -6.62 -15.57 -6.75
N GLU A 234 -5.68 -15.36 -7.67
CA GLU A 234 -4.77 -16.42 -8.13
C GLU A 234 -3.76 -16.93 -7.09
N ASN A 235 -3.41 -16.13 -6.09
CA ASN A 235 -2.38 -16.49 -5.11
C ASN A 235 -2.88 -16.08 -3.71
N PRO A 236 -3.89 -16.79 -3.17
CA PRO A 236 -4.45 -16.50 -1.86
C PRO A 236 -3.45 -16.82 -0.76
N ALA A 237 -3.63 -16.21 0.40
CA ALA A 237 -3.01 -16.70 1.61
C ALA A 237 -3.70 -18.00 2.05
N ILE A 238 -2.96 -18.86 2.74
CA ILE A 238 -3.39 -20.22 3.08
C ILE A 238 -4.71 -20.23 3.90
N ASP A 239 -4.89 -19.23 4.75
CA ASP A 239 -6.08 -19.06 5.60
C ASP A 239 -7.39 -18.85 4.82
N HIS A 240 -7.32 -18.35 3.59
CA HIS A 240 -8.51 -18.08 2.75
C HIS A 240 -8.64 -19.01 1.54
N GLU A 241 -7.64 -19.83 1.28
CA GLU A 241 -7.58 -20.65 0.06
C GLU A 241 -8.76 -21.62 -0.09
N GLU A 242 -9.19 -22.24 1.01
CA GLU A 242 -10.30 -23.20 0.99
C GLU A 242 -11.68 -22.54 0.88
N ALA A 243 -11.79 -21.26 1.29
CA ALA A 243 -13.05 -20.54 1.28
C ALA A 243 -13.35 -19.82 -0.04
N GLN A 244 -12.30 -19.46 -0.81
CA GLN A 244 -12.47 -18.72 -2.06
C GLN A 244 -13.26 -19.50 -3.12
N GLY A 245 -14.08 -18.78 -3.91
CA GLY A 245 -14.89 -19.32 -4.98
C GLY A 245 -16.07 -20.18 -4.50
N ARG A 246 -16.35 -20.20 -3.20
CA ARG A 246 -17.43 -20.99 -2.64
C ARG A 246 -18.63 -20.14 -2.28
N GLN A 247 -19.79 -20.79 -2.34
CA GLN A 247 -21.08 -20.23 -2.00
C GLN A 247 -21.50 -20.70 -0.61
N PHE A 248 -21.98 -19.77 0.21
CA PHE A 248 -22.46 -20.02 1.56
C PHE A 248 -23.84 -19.38 1.74
N SER A 249 -24.71 -19.99 2.56
CA SER A 249 -25.86 -19.25 3.07
C SER A 249 -25.39 -18.08 3.92
N ILE A 250 -26.25 -17.08 4.10
CA ILE A 250 -25.91 -15.90 4.95
C ILE A 250 -25.45 -16.38 6.34
N ALA A 251 -26.17 -17.30 6.96
CA ALA A 251 -25.85 -17.82 8.31
C ALA A 251 -24.50 -18.57 8.34
N GLU A 252 -24.19 -19.40 7.34
CA GLU A 252 -22.91 -20.12 7.29
C GLU A 252 -21.75 -19.17 6.97
N TYR A 253 -21.96 -18.13 6.15
CA TYR A 253 -20.98 -17.10 5.92
C TYR A 253 -20.67 -16.31 7.21
N GLU A 254 -21.68 -15.90 7.98
CA GLU A 254 -21.49 -15.22 9.28
C GLU A 254 -20.74 -16.11 10.27
N LYS A 255 -21.05 -17.40 10.32
CA LYS A 255 -20.32 -18.37 11.13
C LYS A 255 -18.84 -18.47 10.71
N LEU A 256 -18.55 -18.49 9.40
CA LEU A 256 -17.19 -18.47 8.86
C LEU A 256 -16.45 -17.20 9.26
N GLN A 257 -17.11 -16.04 9.18
CA GLN A 257 -16.55 -14.75 9.56
C GLN A 257 -16.22 -14.63 11.05
N ASN A 258 -16.88 -15.41 11.89
CA ASN A 258 -16.64 -15.48 13.33
C ASN A 258 -15.63 -16.59 13.73
N GLY A 259 -14.91 -17.17 12.76
CA GLY A 259 -13.90 -18.21 12.99
C GLY A 259 -14.50 -19.60 13.23
N GLY A 260 -15.80 -19.79 12.96
CA GLY A 260 -16.46 -21.07 13.10
C GLY A 260 -16.25 -22.01 11.90
N LEU A 261 -16.50 -23.30 12.13
CA LEU A 261 -16.52 -24.30 11.08
C LEU A 261 -17.83 -24.17 10.29
N ALA A 262 -17.79 -23.52 9.13
CA ALA A 262 -18.94 -23.31 8.25
C ALA A 262 -19.08 -24.44 7.22
N THR A 263 -20.29 -24.58 6.67
CA THR A 263 -20.58 -25.55 5.60
C THR A 263 -20.95 -24.76 4.35
N ASP A 264 -20.22 -24.99 3.23
CA ASP A 264 -20.57 -24.38 1.96
C ASP A 264 -21.87 -24.99 1.38
N TYR A 265 -22.42 -24.37 0.34
CA TYR A 265 -23.67 -24.81 -0.29
C TYR A 265 -23.61 -26.25 -0.84
N LYS A 266 -22.40 -26.77 -1.13
CA LYS A 266 -22.17 -28.15 -1.59
C LYS A 266 -21.93 -29.14 -0.45
N GLY A 267 -21.95 -28.72 0.80
CA GLY A 267 -21.78 -29.57 1.99
C GLY A 267 -20.33 -29.72 2.45
N LYS A 268 -19.36 -28.99 1.86
CA LYS A 268 -17.96 -29.00 2.32
C LYS A 268 -17.82 -28.15 3.58
N LYS A 269 -17.18 -28.71 4.61
CA LYS A 269 -16.85 -27.99 5.83
C LYS A 269 -15.56 -27.18 5.68
N ILE A 270 -15.58 -25.91 6.05
CA ILE A 270 -14.51 -24.93 5.84
C ILE A 270 -14.34 -24.07 7.09
N THR A 271 -13.11 -23.79 7.44
CA THR A 271 -12.73 -22.84 8.49
C THR A 271 -11.65 -21.88 7.96
N LEU A 272 -11.56 -20.67 8.52
CA LEU A 272 -10.49 -19.71 8.28
C LEU A 272 -9.35 -19.84 9.31
N ASP A 273 -9.49 -20.72 10.27
CA ASP A 273 -8.50 -20.97 11.32
C ASP A 273 -7.48 -22.00 10.83
N HIS A 274 -6.36 -21.54 10.31
CA HIS A 274 -5.28 -22.39 9.79
C HIS A 274 -3.92 -22.11 10.42
N ASP A 275 -3.79 -21.14 11.32
CA ASP A 275 -2.52 -20.79 11.93
C ASP A 275 -2.67 -20.43 13.41
N ASP A 276 -2.24 -21.32 14.27
CA ASP A 276 -2.22 -21.16 15.72
C ASP A 276 -1.47 -19.90 16.21
N LYS A 277 -0.64 -19.28 15.35
CA LYS A 277 0.17 -18.12 15.71
C LYS A 277 -0.53 -16.79 15.49
N ASN A 278 -1.41 -16.69 14.49
CA ASN A 278 -2.03 -15.43 14.08
C ASN A 278 -3.56 -15.40 14.29
N GLY A 279 -4.17 -16.49 14.73
CA GLY A 279 -5.61 -16.65 14.81
C GLY A 279 -6.27 -16.65 13.43
N TYR A 280 -7.60 -16.74 13.39
CA TYR A 280 -8.35 -16.59 12.15
C TYR A 280 -8.38 -15.13 11.69
N ARG A 281 -8.44 -14.92 10.38
CA ARG A 281 -8.60 -13.61 9.77
C ARG A 281 -9.89 -13.62 8.92
N PRO A 282 -10.89 -12.77 9.25
CA PRO A 282 -12.14 -12.70 8.48
C PRO A 282 -11.90 -12.37 7.00
N ILE A 283 -12.78 -12.87 6.13
CA ILE A 283 -12.80 -12.50 4.72
C ILE A 283 -13.04 -10.99 4.61
N SER A 284 -12.29 -10.35 3.72
CA SER A 284 -12.35 -8.89 3.46
C SER A 284 -11.81 -7.98 4.55
N GLU A 285 -11.16 -8.50 5.58
CA GLU A 285 -10.38 -7.67 6.50
C GLU A 285 -9.14 -7.06 5.87
N MET A 286 -8.44 -6.23 6.65
CA MET A 286 -7.25 -5.51 6.20
C MET A 286 -6.21 -6.45 5.58
N ASN A 287 -5.78 -6.13 4.36
CA ASN A 287 -4.88 -6.94 3.52
C ASN A 287 -5.48 -8.24 2.94
N CYS A 288 -6.74 -8.54 3.16
CA CYS A 288 -7.46 -9.54 2.38
C CYS A 288 -7.84 -8.96 1.00
N TYR A 289 -7.78 -9.76 -0.06
CA TYR A 289 -8.13 -9.34 -1.43
C TYR A 289 -9.45 -9.96 -1.91
N HIS A 290 -10.13 -10.69 -1.06
CA HIS A 290 -11.43 -11.29 -1.38
C HIS A 290 -12.56 -10.27 -1.23
N TYR A 291 -13.53 -10.37 -2.13
CA TYR A 291 -14.82 -9.67 -2.14
C TYR A 291 -15.92 -10.70 -1.96
N ILE A 292 -17.08 -10.28 -1.51
CA ILE A 292 -18.30 -11.12 -1.47
C ILE A 292 -19.27 -10.64 -2.54
N PHE A 293 -20.09 -11.55 -3.05
CA PHE A 293 -21.14 -11.25 -4.00
C PHE A 293 -22.44 -11.86 -3.48
N SER A 294 -23.49 -11.06 -3.40
CA SER A 294 -24.84 -11.52 -3.03
C SER A 294 -25.39 -12.42 -4.14
N ILE A 295 -25.87 -13.57 -3.75
CA ILE A 295 -26.36 -14.62 -4.65
C ILE A 295 -27.69 -15.21 -4.18
N VAL A 296 -28.39 -15.90 -5.09
CA VAL A 296 -29.53 -16.76 -4.77
C VAL A 296 -29.06 -18.20 -4.89
N LEU A 297 -29.00 -18.90 -3.77
CA LEU A 297 -28.53 -20.29 -3.70
C LEU A 297 -29.39 -21.21 -4.59
N GLY A 298 -28.75 -22.12 -5.29
CA GLY A 298 -29.40 -23.01 -6.22
C GLY A 298 -29.84 -22.40 -7.56
N VAL A 299 -29.70 -21.06 -7.70
CA VAL A 299 -30.01 -20.33 -8.94
C VAL A 299 -28.76 -19.69 -9.51
N SER A 300 -27.96 -19.04 -8.63
CA SER A 300 -26.72 -18.42 -9.04
C SER A 300 -25.64 -19.47 -9.30
N GLU A 301 -25.15 -19.52 -10.54
CA GLU A 301 -24.07 -20.40 -10.93
C GLU A 301 -22.74 -19.91 -10.30
N PRO A 302 -21.93 -20.79 -9.66
CA PRO A 302 -20.61 -20.42 -9.16
C PRO A 302 -19.72 -19.94 -10.30
N GLN A 303 -18.94 -18.86 -10.07
CA GLN A 303 -17.98 -18.36 -11.06
C GLN A 303 -16.88 -19.37 -11.39
N TYR A 304 -16.57 -20.26 -10.43
CA TYR A 304 -15.55 -21.30 -10.57
C TYR A 304 -16.13 -22.66 -10.11
N ASN A 305 -15.88 -23.70 -10.88
CA ASN A 305 -16.18 -25.06 -10.46
C ASN A 305 -15.05 -25.63 -9.58
N ASP A 306 -15.33 -26.76 -8.90
CA ASP A 306 -14.37 -27.37 -7.96
C ASP A 306 -13.05 -27.76 -8.64
N LYS A 307 -13.08 -28.17 -9.91
CA LYS A 307 -11.87 -28.49 -10.68
C LYS A 307 -10.99 -27.26 -10.89
N GLN A 308 -11.59 -26.13 -11.25
CA GLN A 308 -10.86 -24.88 -11.43
C GLN A 308 -10.27 -24.36 -10.11
N LEU A 309 -11.00 -24.49 -8.99
CA LEU A 309 -10.50 -24.14 -7.66
C LEU A 309 -9.33 -25.03 -7.27
N GLN A 310 -9.41 -26.34 -7.54
CA GLN A 310 -8.32 -27.26 -7.27
C GLN A 310 -7.09 -26.97 -8.16
N GLU A 311 -7.27 -26.66 -9.44
CA GLU A 311 -6.19 -26.25 -10.34
C GLU A 311 -5.47 -24.97 -9.84
N ILE A 312 -6.20 -24.01 -9.26
CA ILE A 312 -5.62 -22.79 -8.67
C ILE A 312 -4.77 -23.15 -7.44
N LYS A 313 -5.31 -24.02 -6.57
CA LYS A 313 -4.61 -24.50 -5.38
C LYS A 313 -3.34 -25.27 -5.75
N ASP A 314 -3.45 -26.26 -6.63
CA ASP A 314 -2.32 -27.09 -7.08
C ASP A 314 -1.21 -26.22 -7.70
N ARG A 315 -1.59 -25.18 -8.46
CA ARG A 315 -0.63 -24.22 -9.02
C ARG A 315 0.05 -23.38 -7.94
N ASN A 316 -0.70 -22.95 -6.91
CA ASN A 316 -0.14 -22.19 -5.78
C ASN A 316 0.87 -23.04 -5.00
N ASP A 317 0.52 -24.28 -4.69
CA ASP A 317 1.35 -25.22 -3.93
C ASP A 317 2.55 -25.71 -4.74
N LYS A 318 2.36 -26.00 -6.04
CA LYS A 318 3.46 -26.38 -6.93
C LYS A 318 4.55 -25.31 -6.97
N GLY A 319 4.18 -24.04 -6.90
CA GLY A 319 5.12 -22.93 -6.80
C GLY A 319 6.19 -22.93 -7.89
N PHE A 320 7.41 -22.54 -7.51
CA PHE A 320 8.58 -22.47 -8.40
C PHE A 320 9.89 -22.55 -7.60
N GLU A 321 10.98 -22.89 -8.31
CA GLU A 321 12.33 -22.89 -7.76
C GLU A 321 13.05 -21.57 -8.11
N LEU A 322 13.73 -20.96 -7.13
CA LEU A 322 14.59 -19.79 -7.33
C LEU A 322 15.80 -19.88 -6.41
N ASP A 323 17.00 -19.75 -6.97
CA ASP A 323 18.28 -19.85 -6.24
C ASP A 323 18.38 -21.15 -5.38
N GLY A 324 17.86 -22.28 -5.89
CA GLY A 324 17.88 -23.58 -5.22
C GLY A 324 16.91 -23.71 -4.05
N LYS A 325 15.96 -22.78 -3.91
CA LYS A 325 14.92 -22.83 -2.89
C LYS A 325 13.54 -22.84 -3.55
N HIS A 326 12.65 -23.72 -3.04
CA HIS A 326 11.25 -23.77 -3.43
C HIS A 326 10.44 -22.64 -2.76
N TYR A 327 9.52 -22.04 -3.52
CA TYR A 327 8.56 -21.03 -3.08
C TYR A 327 7.18 -21.34 -3.61
N THR A 328 6.15 -21.18 -2.79
CA THR A 328 4.75 -21.14 -3.26
C THR A 328 4.52 -19.89 -4.09
N MET A 329 3.43 -19.86 -4.86
CA MET A 329 3.07 -18.65 -5.62
C MET A 329 2.76 -17.46 -4.71
N TYR A 330 2.17 -17.71 -3.54
CA TYR A 330 1.96 -16.69 -2.52
C TYR A 330 3.28 -16.10 -2.03
N GLU A 331 4.26 -16.93 -1.64
CA GLU A 331 5.59 -16.48 -1.23
C GLU A 331 6.29 -15.70 -2.36
N GLY A 332 6.13 -16.14 -3.62
CA GLY A 332 6.61 -15.42 -4.79
C GLY A 332 6.07 -14.00 -4.89
N THR A 333 4.78 -13.80 -4.58
CA THR A 333 4.20 -12.45 -4.52
C THR A 333 4.79 -11.59 -3.41
N GLN A 334 5.13 -12.19 -2.25
CA GLN A 334 5.80 -11.46 -1.16
C GLN A 334 7.24 -11.07 -1.53
N LEU A 335 7.96 -11.93 -2.25
CA LEU A 335 9.29 -11.62 -2.80
C LEU A 335 9.22 -10.45 -3.80
N GLN A 336 8.25 -10.46 -4.74
CA GLN A 336 8.03 -9.32 -5.64
C GLN A 336 7.83 -8.02 -4.87
N ARG A 337 6.96 -8.01 -3.86
CA ARG A 337 6.70 -6.84 -3.02
C ARG A 337 7.94 -6.39 -2.24
N SER A 338 8.78 -7.32 -1.80
CA SER A 338 10.05 -7.01 -1.14
C SER A 338 11.01 -6.27 -2.08
N LEU A 339 11.18 -6.78 -3.32
CA LEU A 339 12.01 -6.15 -4.34
C LEU A 339 11.46 -4.76 -4.76
N GLU A 340 10.14 -4.62 -4.93
CA GLU A 340 9.50 -3.33 -5.21
C GLU A 340 9.80 -2.28 -4.13
N ARG A 341 9.72 -2.67 -2.86
CA ARG A 341 10.05 -1.80 -1.72
C ARG A 341 11.53 -1.39 -1.74
N GLU A 342 12.42 -2.35 -1.98
CA GLU A 342 13.85 -2.06 -1.99
C GLU A 342 14.24 -1.17 -3.17
N ILE A 343 13.66 -1.38 -4.36
CA ILE A 343 13.86 -0.50 -5.53
C ILE A 343 13.40 0.93 -5.20
N ARG A 344 12.27 1.11 -4.52
CA ARG A 344 11.79 2.45 -4.11
C ARG A 344 12.76 3.14 -3.16
N LYS A 345 13.28 2.41 -2.16
CA LYS A 345 14.29 2.94 -1.22
C LYS A 345 15.52 3.45 -1.96
N GLN A 346 16.04 2.67 -2.90
CA GLN A 346 17.21 3.08 -3.68
C GLN A 346 16.92 4.30 -4.57
N LYS A 347 15.71 4.41 -5.13
CA LYS A 347 15.29 5.58 -5.90
C LYS A 347 15.16 6.83 -5.04
N ASP A 348 14.59 6.73 -3.84
CA ASP A 348 14.49 7.82 -2.87
C ASP A 348 15.90 8.31 -2.46
N THR A 349 16.81 7.38 -2.15
CA THR A 349 18.22 7.70 -1.85
C THR A 349 18.91 8.39 -3.03
N GLN A 350 18.66 7.94 -4.26
CA GLN A 350 19.24 8.55 -5.45
C GLN A 350 18.73 9.99 -5.69
N ILE A 351 17.45 10.26 -5.39
CA ILE A 351 16.90 11.62 -5.48
C ILE A 351 17.66 12.56 -4.55
N LEU A 352 17.86 12.13 -3.28
CA LEU A 352 18.66 12.87 -2.29
C LEU A 352 20.10 13.08 -2.77
N ALA A 353 20.74 12.03 -3.24
CA ALA A 353 22.13 12.05 -3.71
C ALA A 353 22.32 13.00 -4.89
N LYS A 354 21.41 13.00 -5.85
CA LYS A 354 21.44 13.93 -7.01
C LYS A 354 21.32 15.39 -6.56
N GLU A 355 20.37 15.66 -5.69
CA GLU A 355 20.11 17.03 -5.22
C GLU A 355 21.27 17.57 -4.37
N SER A 356 21.90 16.70 -3.56
CA SER A 356 23.09 17.06 -2.75
C SER A 356 24.40 17.13 -3.56
N GLY A 357 24.40 16.68 -4.82
CA GLY A 357 25.62 16.61 -5.65
C GLY A 357 26.56 15.46 -5.29
N ASN A 358 26.07 14.41 -4.59
CA ASN A 358 26.86 13.21 -4.26
C ASN A 358 26.83 12.21 -5.43
N ASN A 359 27.71 12.41 -6.42
CA ASN A 359 27.74 11.58 -7.62
C ASN A 359 28.10 10.10 -7.34
N GLN A 360 28.97 9.84 -6.35
CA GLN A 360 29.32 8.48 -5.96
C GLN A 360 28.09 7.71 -5.49
N LEU A 361 27.29 8.30 -4.61
CA LEU A 361 26.05 7.68 -4.11
C LEU A 361 24.99 7.54 -5.22
N VAL A 362 24.95 8.46 -6.20
CA VAL A 362 24.11 8.34 -7.39
C VAL A 362 24.47 7.08 -8.18
N ASP A 363 25.74 6.83 -8.40
CA ASP A 363 26.21 5.65 -9.14
C ASP A 363 25.98 4.35 -8.38
N GLU A 364 26.26 4.33 -7.07
CA GLU A 364 26.01 3.19 -6.19
C GLU A 364 24.52 2.79 -6.22
N THR A 365 23.64 3.76 -6.02
CA THR A 365 22.20 3.52 -6.00
C THR A 365 21.67 3.10 -7.36
N GLN A 366 22.19 3.68 -8.47
CA GLN A 366 21.78 3.28 -9.83
C GLN A 366 22.17 1.85 -10.14
N LYS A 367 23.38 1.42 -9.76
CA LYS A 367 23.83 0.02 -9.93
C LYS A 367 22.88 -0.92 -9.16
N LYS A 368 22.57 -0.58 -7.92
CA LYS A 368 21.67 -1.37 -7.07
C LYS A 368 20.24 -1.44 -7.61
N ILE A 369 19.69 -0.33 -8.12
CA ILE A 369 18.38 -0.30 -8.79
C ILE A 369 18.38 -1.24 -10.00
N THR A 370 19.46 -1.23 -10.80
CA THR A 370 19.58 -2.09 -11.96
C THR A 370 19.59 -3.57 -11.56
N GLN A 371 20.41 -3.94 -10.56
CA GLN A 371 20.50 -5.31 -10.03
C GLN A 371 19.15 -5.80 -9.49
N LEU A 372 18.48 -4.99 -8.66
CA LEU A 372 17.17 -5.33 -8.09
C LEU A 372 16.09 -5.46 -9.17
N THR A 373 16.14 -4.60 -10.20
CA THR A 373 15.20 -4.69 -11.32
C THR A 373 15.43 -5.94 -12.16
N THR A 374 16.67 -6.37 -12.32
CA THR A 374 17.01 -7.63 -13.00
C THR A 374 16.50 -8.82 -12.20
N LYS A 375 16.75 -8.88 -10.89
CA LYS A 375 16.20 -9.92 -10.00
C LYS A 375 14.66 -9.96 -10.03
N TYR A 376 14.02 -8.81 -10.05
CA TYR A 376 12.55 -8.72 -10.16
C TYR A 376 12.04 -9.35 -11.47
N LYS A 377 12.70 -9.06 -12.59
CA LYS A 377 12.34 -9.64 -13.89
C LYS A 377 12.59 -11.14 -13.94
N GLU A 378 13.69 -11.59 -13.36
CA GLU A 378 14.02 -13.02 -13.24
C GLU A 378 12.98 -13.77 -12.41
N LEU A 379 12.66 -13.26 -11.21
CA LEU A 379 11.59 -13.78 -10.36
C LEU A 379 10.27 -13.87 -11.14
N SER A 380 9.86 -12.80 -11.82
CA SER A 380 8.61 -12.80 -12.60
C SER A 380 8.64 -13.79 -13.76
N LYS A 381 9.80 -14.00 -14.39
CA LYS A 381 9.96 -14.97 -15.49
C LYS A 381 9.89 -16.40 -14.98
N VAL A 382 10.61 -16.72 -13.92
CA VAL A 382 10.69 -18.09 -13.36
C VAL A 382 9.37 -18.51 -12.72
N SER A 383 8.76 -17.61 -11.94
CA SER A 383 7.49 -17.89 -11.26
C SER A 383 6.27 -17.82 -12.18
N GLY A 384 6.36 -17.16 -13.33
CA GLY A 384 5.19 -16.82 -14.16
C GLY A 384 4.27 -15.75 -13.56
N LEU A 385 4.64 -15.16 -12.41
CA LEU A 385 3.86 -14.11 -11.77
C LEU A 385 3.79 -12.86 -12.65
N LYS A 386 2.60 -12.29 -12.73
CA LYS A 386 2.40 -11.02 -13.45
C LYS A 386 3.27 -9.92 -12.87
N SER A 387 4.04 -9.26 -13.72
CA SER A 387 4.86 -8.13 -13.30
C SER A 387 3.99 -6.96 -12.84
N LYS A 388 4.30 -6.43 -11.66
CA LYS A 388 3.71 -5.21 -11.07
C LYS A 388 4.81 -4.17 -10.81
N ILE A 389 5.83 -4.13 -11.68
CA ILE A 389 7.02 -3.26 -11.53
C ILE A 389 6.67 -1.77 -11.43
N GLU A 390 5.49 -1.37 -11.94
CA GLU A 390 4.94 -0.02 -11.77
C GLU A 390 4.78 0.38 -10.30
N ARG A 391 4.61 -0.58 -9.39
CA ARG A 391 4.59 -0.35 -7.93
C ARG A 391 5.94 0.12 -7.36
N SER A 392 7.00 -0.07 -8.11
CA SER A 392 8.33 0.45 -7.78
C SER A 392 8.60 1.86 -8.31
N LYS A 393 7.64 2.48 -9.02
CA LYS A 393 7.78 3.87 -9.48
C LYS A 393 7.86 4.82 -8.30
N VAL A 394 8.68 5.85 -8.44
CA VAL A 394 8.82 6.96 -7.49
C VAL A 394 8.69 8.25 -8.29
N SER A 395 7.82 9.15 -7.86
CA SER A 395 7.63 10.45 -8.49
C SER A 395 8.95 11.24 -8.47
N GLY A 396 9.28 11.87 -9.58
CA GLY A 396 10.52 12.68 -9.71
C GLY A 396 11.81 11.87 -9.86
N TYR A 397 11.78 10.54 -9.78
CA TYR A 397 12.94 9.72 -10.09
C TYR A 397 13.25 9.75 -11.59
N ARG A 398 14.52 9.95 -11.94
CA ARG A 398 15.06 9.81 -13.29
C ARG A 398 16.30 8.94 -13.25
N ARG A 399 16.37 7.94 -14.13
CA ARG A 399 17.55 7.07 -14.26
C ARG A 399 18.82 7.92 -14.44
N ALA A 400 19.88 7.58 -13.73
CA ALA A 400 21.18 8.17 -13.93
C ALA A 400 21.92 7.44 -15.05
N ASN A 401 22.70 8.18 -15.85
CA ASN A 401 23.67 7.59 -16.77
C ASN A 401 24.92 7.26 -15.93
N VAL A 402 25.07 5.99 -15.59
CA VAL A 402 26.30 5.52 -14.94
C VAL A 402 27.33 5.36 -16.04
N ALA A 403 28.45 6.06 -15.93
CA ALA A 403 29.59 5.84 -16.83
C ALA A 403 29.94 4.35 -16.83
N LYS A 404 30.05 3.74 -18.00
CA LYS A 404 30.57 2.38 -18.11
C LYS A 404 32.00 2.44 -17.56
N MET A 405 32.20 1.86 -16.38
CA MET A 405 33.57 1.63 -15.92
C MET A 405 34.27 0.77 -16.98
N LYS A 406 35.26 1.34 -17.60
CA LYS A 406 36.23 0.60 -18.42
C LYS A 406 37.06 -0.30 -17.52
#